data_e6ef44913b67d69e9457e72619a55cc6
#
_entry.id   e6ef44913b67d69e9457e72619a55cc6
#
_cell.length_a   1.000
_cell.length_b   1.000
_cell.length_c   1.000
_cell.angle_alpha   90.00
_cell.angle_beta   90.00
_cell.angle_gamma   90.00
#
_symmetry.space_group_name_H-M   'P 1'
#
loop_
_entity.id
_entity.type
_entity.pdbx_description
1 polymer ?
#
loop_
_entity_poly.entity_id
_entity_poly.type
_entity_poly.pdbx_seq_one_letter_code
_entity_poly.pdbx_strand_id
1 'polypeptide(L)'
;MSLWGKSKKNMQGLVGLFIFYLALGYQINSMRKVSILGLMSIFSLSILFHLLVIIGIVPSHIVWGGRATNADELMQLEIVSISLNTLFLVFILILNGNIKVRIKPLLAKILLWLMSILFILNTIGNLLAKSSIEKIIFTPVTLLSSVFCLYLALRFLYSKG
;
A
#
# COMPACT_ATOMS: atom_id res chain seq x y z
N MET A 1 -30.62 41.62 22.13
CA MET A 1 -29.50 40.79 21.57
C MET A 1 -29.16 41.39 20.22
N SER A 2 -28.06 42.12 20.09
CA SER A 2 -27.76 42.98 18.95
C SER A 2 -27.41 42.15 17.69
N LEU A 3 -27.85 42.61 16.51
CA LEU A 3 -27.53 42.04 15.19
C LEU A 3 -26.01 41.78 15.01
N TRP A 4 -25.20 42.60 15.67
CA TRP A 4 -23.73 42.51 15.70
C TRP A 4 -23.21 41.24 16.39
N GLY A 5 -23.85 40.81 17.47
CA GLY A 5 -23.51 39.54 18.15
C GLY A 5 -23.81 38.28 17.34
N LYS A 6 -24.89 38.30 16.56
CA LYS A 6 -25.23 37.20 15.61
C LYS A 6 -24.22 37.11 14.45
N SER A 7 -23.80 38.26 13.89
CA SER A 7 -22.83 38.29 12.81
C SER A 7 -21.44 37.76 13.25
N LYS A 8 -21.00 38.12 14.46
CA LYS A 8 -19.71 37.67 15.02
C LYS A 8 -19.68 36.14 15.26
N LYS A 9 -20.82 35.58 15.75
CA LYS A 9 -20.96 34.13 15.96
C LYS A 9 -20.98 33.36 14.66
N ASN A 10 -21.64 33.87 13.61
CA ASN A 10 -21.65 33.26 12.29
C ASN A 10 -20.27 33.28 11.64
N MET A 11 -19.52 34.39 11.78
CA MET A 11 -18.16 34.49 11.26
C MET A 11 -17.20 33.53 11.95
N GLN A 12 -17.30 33.36 13.27
CA GLN A 12 -16.50 32.37 14.02
C GLN A 12 -16.81 30.92 13.59
N GLY A 13 -18.09 30.61 13.32
CA GLY A 13 -18.50 29.31 12.78
C GLY A 13 -17.90 29.03 11.38
N LEU A 14 -17.93 30.02 10.49
CA LEU A 14 -17.34 29.91 9.14
C LEU A 14 -15.81 29.75 9.20
N VAL A 15 -15.13 30.50 10.06
CA VAL A 15 -13.68 30.36 10.26
C VAL A 15 -13.33 28.96 10.81
N GLY A 16 -14.11 28.48 11.79
CA GLY A 16 -13.92 27.12 12.33
C GLY A 16 -14.09 26.03 11.28
N LEU A 17 -15.14 26.12 10.44
CA LEU A 17 -15.34 25.22 9.30
C LEU A 17 -14.19 25.29 8.29
N PHE A 18 -13.73 26.48 7.96
CA PHE A 18 -12.61 26.66 7.03
C PHE A 18 -11.31 26.03 7.55
N ILE A 19 -10.97 26.27 8.84
CA ILE A 19 -9.81 25.64 9.49
C ILE A 19 -9.96 24.12 9.51
N PHE A 20 -11.16 23.60 9.82
CA PHE A 20 -11.44 22.17 9.80
C PHE A 20 -11.21 21.57 8.38
N TYR A 21 -11.70 22.21 7.32
CA TYR A 21 -11.46 21.77 5.95
C TYR A 21 -9.98 21.80 5.56
N LEU A 22 -9.24 22.83 5.96
CA LEU A 22 -7.79 22.92 5.73
C LEU A 22 -7.04 21.80 6.46
N ALA A 23 -7.35 21.56 7.73
CA ALA A 23 -6.76 20.50 8.54
C ALA A 23 -7.06 19.11 7.94
N LEU A 24 -8.31 18.88 7.53
CA LEU A 24 -8.73 17.65 6.87
C LEU A 24 -7.98 17.44 5.54
N GLY A 25 -7.87 18.48 4.71
CA GLY A 25 -7.12 18.44 3.45
C GLY A 25 -5.63 18.15 3.66
N TYR A 26 -5.03 18.76 4.67
CA TYR A 26 -3.64 18.49 5.05
C TYR A 26 -3.43 17.03 5.47
N GLN A 27 -4.28 16.53 6.35
CA GLN A 27 -4.21 15.14 6.86
C GLN A 27 -4.41 14.12 5.73
N ILE A 28 -5.35 14.35 4.83
CA ILE A 28 -5.58 13.53 3.64
C ILE A 28 -4.35 13.49 2.72
N ASN A 29 -3.69 14.62 2.47
CA ASN A 29 -2.49 14.66 1.64
C ASN A 29 -1.29 13.98 2.30
N SER A 30 -1.15 14.10 3.62
CA SER A 30 -0.12 13.41 4.40
C SER A 30 -0.28 11.89 4.29
N MET A 31 -1.49 11.36 4.51
CA MET A 31 -1.77 9.92 4.42
C MET A 31 -1.53 9.36 3.00
N ARG A 32 -1.84 10.13 1.94
CA ARG A 32 -1.51 9.72 0.57
C ARG A 32 -0.01 9.53 0.38
N LYS A 33 0.79 10.49 0.84
CA LYS A 33 2.26 10.40 0.77
C LYS A 33 2.79 9.21 1.56
N VAL A 34 2.30 9.00 2.78
CA VAL A 34 2.66 7.85 3.63
C VAL A 34 2.35 6.54 2.93
N SER A 35 1.14 6.38 2.35
CA SER A 35 0.76 5.16 1.65
C SER A 35 1.64 4.89 0.43
N ILE A 36 1.92 5.90 -0.37
CA ILE A 36 2.78 5.75 -1.56
C ILE A 36 4.22 5.40 -1.17
N LEU A 37 4.83 6.18 -0.26
CA LEU A 37 6.20 5.92 0.19
C LEU A 37 6.32 4.58 0.91
N GLY A 38 5.32 4.23 1.73
CA GLY A 38 5.25 2.92 2.39
C GLY A 38 5.23 1.77 1.38
N LEU A 39 4.36 1.82 0.37
CA LEU A 39 4.31 0.79 -0.68
C LEU A 39 5.60 0.74 -1.49
N MET A 40 6.19 1.88 -1.87
CA MET A 40 7.48 1.90 -2.57
C MET A 40 8.58 1.24 -1.75
N SER A 41 8.67 1.55 -0.45
CA SER A 41 9.65 0.94 0.45
C SER A 41 9.41 -0.56 0.61
N ILE A 42 8.17 -0.98 0.84
CA ILE A 42 7.81 -2.40 1.00
C ILE A 42 8.18 -3.19 -0.25
N PHE A 43 7.79 -2.73 -1.45
CA PHE A 43 8.09 -3.47 -2.68
C PHE A 43 9.59 -3.51 -2.99
N SER A 44 10.31 -2.41 -2.76
CA SER A 44 11.78 -2.40 -2.94
C SER A 44 12.48 -3.36 -1.99
N LEU A 45 12.08 -3.37 -0.71
CA LEU A 45 12.63 -4.29 0.29
C LEU A 45 12.23 -5.75 0.00
N SER A 46 11.01 -5.99 -0.49
CA SER A 46 10.56 -7.32 -0.91
C SER A 46 11.39 -7.85 -2.08
N ILE A 47 11.66 -7.03 -3.10
CA ILE A 47 12.52 -7.43 -4.22
C ILE A 47 13.92 -7.79 -3.71
N LEU A 48 14.50 -6.94 -2.85
CA LEU A 48 15.81 -7.23 -2.24
C LEU A 48 15.77 -8.53 -1.44
N PHE A 49 14.74 -8.76 -0.64
CA PHE A 49 14.58 -9.99 0.13
C PHE A 49 14.56 -11.24 -0.77
N HIS A 50 13.76 -11.24 -1.84
CA HIS A 50 13.67 -12.35 -2.78
C HIS A 50 15.01 -12.59 -3.51
N LEU A 51 15.76 -11.53 -3.84
CA LEU A 51 17.12 -11.67 -4.37
C LEU A 51 18.06 -12.34 -3.37
N LEU A 52 17.96 -12.00 -2.07
CA LEU A 52 18.76 -12.62 -1.01
C LEU A 52 18.43 -14.11 -0.82
N VAL A 53 17.18 -14.52 -1.07
CA VAL A 53 16.77 -15.94 -1.10
C VAL A 53 17.42 -16.65 -2.29
N ILE A 54 17.36 -16.09 -3.49
CA ILE A 54 17.94 -16.69 -4.70
C ILE A 54 19.46 -16.92 -4.54
N ILE A 55 20.19 -15.97 -3.97
CA ILE A 55 21.65 -16.11 -3.76
C ILE A 55 22.00 -16.93 -2.51
N GLY A 56 20.99 -17.47 -1.81
CA GLY A 56 21.20 -18.40 -0.69
C GLY A 56 21.59 -17.75 0.65
N ILE A 57 21.55 -16.41 0.77
CA ILE A 57 21.81 -15.71 2.04
C ILE A 57 20.64 -15.97 3.01
N VAL A 58 19.41 -15.98 2.49
CA VAL A 58 18.21 -16.30 3.25
C VAL A 58 17.88 -17.78 3.01
N PRO A 59 17.82 -18.60 4.08
CA PRO A 59 17.54 -20.03 3.94
C PRO A 59 16.13 -20.30 3.39
N SER A 60 16.02 -21.22 2.44
CA SER A 60 14.75 -21.55 1.77
C SER A 60 13.66 -22.10 2.69
N HIS A 61 14.05 -22.75 3.80
CA HIS A 61 13.09 -23.34 4.75
C HIS A 61 12.27 -22.30 5.55
N ILE A 62 12.69 -21.03 5.55
CA ILE A 62 11.98 -19.94 6.25
C ILE A 62 11.05 -19.15 5.33
N VAL A 63 10.99 -19.49 4.03
CA VAL A 63 10.13 -18.84 3.04
C VAL A 63 9.09 -19.81 2.49
N TRP A 64 8.01 -19.28 1.96
CA TRP A 64 6.91 -20.04 1.35
C TRP A 64 6.23 -21.06 2.27
N GLY A 65 6.32 -20.86 3.60
CA GLY A 65 5.77 -21.80 4.59
C GLY A 65 6.47 -23.14 4.58
N GLY A 66 7.72 -23.25 4.03
CA GLY A 66 8.40 -24.50 3.81
C GLY A 66 7.74 -25.41 2.76
N ARG A 67 7.01 -24.83 1.81
CA ARG A 67 6.26 -25.56 0.77
C ARG A 67 7.11 -25.92 -0.46
N ALA A 68 8.17 -25.16 -0.75
CA ALA A 68 9.06 -25.48 -1.84
C ALA A 68 9.77 -26.82 -1.56
N THR A 69 9.53 -27.83 -2.44
CA THR A 69 10.02 -29.19 -2.24
C THR A 69 11.39 -29.41 -2.88
N ASN A 70 11.77 -28.54 -3.82
CA ASN A 70 13.05 -28.62 -4.55
C ASN A 70 13.51 -27.22 -4.99
N ALA A 71 14.74 -27.13 -5.49
CA ALA A 71 15.37 -25.87 -5.89
C ALA A 71 14.67 -25.21 -7.10
N ASP A 72 14.15 -25.99 -8.03
CA ASP A 72 13.49 -25.46 -9.23
C ASP A 72 12.14 -24.81 -8.87
N GLU A 73 11.38 -25.44 -7.99
CA GLU A 73 10.12 -24.89 -7.48
C GLU A 73 10.37 -23.59 -6.69
N LEU A 74 11.40 -23.57 -5.83
CA LEU A 74 11.81 -22.36 -5.11
C LEU A 74 12.15 -21.24 -6.10
N MET A 75 12.98 -21.53 -7.11
CA MET A 75 13.38 -20.53 -8.10
C MET A 75 12.18 -19.95 -8.86
N GLN A 76 11.21 -20.77 -9.25
CA GLN A 76 9.98 -20.31 -9.90
C GLN A 76 9.18 -19.36 -9.00
N LEU A 77 9.00 -19.72 -7.73
CA LEU A 77 8.28 -18.90 -6.76
C LEU A 77 8.98 -17.53 -6.54
N GLU A 78 10.30 -17.54 -6.46
CA GLU A 78 11.10 -16.31 -6.30
C GLU A 78 11.02 -15.41 -7.53
N ILE A 79 11.13 -15.97 -8.74
CA ILE A 79 10.99 -15.20 -9.99
C ILE A 79 9.59 -14.58 -10.10
N VAL A 80 8.55 -15.32 -9.79
CA VAL A 80 7.17 -14.81 -9.78
C VAL A 80 7.03 -13.65 -8.79
N SER A 81 7.59 -13.79 -7.59
CA SER A 81 7.53 -12.76 -6.55
C SER A 81 8.28 -11.50 -6.94
N ILE A 82 9.49 -11.62 -7.46
CA ILE A 82 10.26 -10.46 -7.95
C ILE A 82 9.51 -9.76 -9.08
N SER A 83 8.95 -10.53 -10.03
CA SER A 83 8.19 -9.98 -11.15
C SER A 83 6.96 -9.21 -10.69
N LEU A 84 6.16 -9.77 -9.78
CA LEU A 84 4.97 -9.12 -9.23
C LEU A 84 5.33 -7.88 -8.41
N ASN A 85 6.32 -7.96 -7.52
CA ASN A 85 6.74 -6.81 -6.71
C ASN A 85 7.31 -5.68 -7.59
N THR A 86 8.04 -6.02 -8.66
CA THR A 86 8.55 -5.04 -9.64
C THR A 86 7.39 -4.38 -10.39
N LEU A 87 6.40 -5.15 -10.85
CA LEU A 87 5.21 -4.63 -11.51
C LEU A 87 4.44 -3.65 -10.60
N PHE A 88 4.24 -4.04 -9.33
CA PHE A 88 3.57 -3.20 -8.35
C PHE A 88 4.37 -1.93 -8.02
N LEU A 89 5.70 -2.04 -7.88
CA LEU A 89 6.57 -0.89 -7.66
C LEU A 89 6.48 0.10 -8.82
N VAL A 90 6.59 -0.37 -10.06
CA VAL A 90 6.45 0.46 -11.26
C VAL A 90 5.08 1.14 -11.29
N PHE A 91 4.01 0.42 -10.97
CA PHE A 91 2.67 0.98 -10.91
C PHE A 91 2.56 2.10 -9.86
N ILE A 92 3.10 1.92 -8.66
CA ILE A 92 3.12 2.96 -7.61
C ILE A 92 3.99 4.16 -8.02
N LEU A 93 5.12 3.94 -8.70
CA LEU A 93 5.96 5.01 -9.26
C LEU A 93 5.20 5.84 -10.31
N ILE A 94 4.38 5.20 -11.15
CA ILE A 94 3.51 5.91 -12.10
C ILE A 94 2.44 6.73 -11.35
N LEU A 95 1.79 6.16 -10.34
CA LEU A 95 0.80 6.88 -9.52
C LEU A 95 1.38 8.07 -8.77
N ASN A 96 2.64 7.99 -8.40
CA ASN A 96 3.36 9.09 -7.75
C ASN A 96 3.87 10.16 -8.73
N GLY A 97 3.89 9.86 -10.05
CA GLY A 97 4.39 10.76 -11.08
C GLY A 97 5.91 10.68 -11.32
N ASN A 98 6.62 9.72 -10.71
CA ASN A 98 8.03 9.47 -10.99
C ASN A 98 8.22 8.96 -12.44
N ILE A 99 7.29 8.16 -12.91
CA ILE A 99 7.25 7.67 -14.30
C ILE A 99 6.10 8.38 -15.02
N LYS A 100 6.41 9.08 -16.11
CA LYS A 100 5.47 9.92 -16.85
C LYS A 100 4.58 9.10 -17.82
N VAL A 101 3.86 8.12 -17.27
CA VAL A 101 2.85 7.35 -18.02
C VAL A 101 1.46 7.73 -17.53
N ARG A 102 0.54 7.98 -18.47
CA ARG A 102 -0.85 8.29 -18.14
C ARG A 102 -1.68 7.02 -18.04
N ILE A 103 -2.18 6.72 -16.85
CA ILE A 103 -3.13 5.63 -16.61
C ILE A 103 -4.54 6.23 -16.44
N LYS A 104 -5.54 5.61 -17.06
CA LYS A 104 -6.95 6.00 -16.86
C LYS A 104 -7.29 5.84 -15.37
N PRO A 105 -7.93 6.84 -14.73
CA PRO A 105 -8.23 6.79 -13.29
C PRO A 105 -9.02 5.54 -12.86
N LEU A 106 -9.95 5.08 -13.71
CA LEU A 106 -10.70 3.86 -13.45
C LEU A 106 -9.80 2.63 -13.39
N LEU A 107 -8.84 2.51 -14.33
CA LEU A 107 -7.89 1.38 -14.35
C LEU A 107 -6.99 1.42 -13.11
N ALA A 108 -6.47 2.58 -12.75
CA ALA A 108 -5.66 2.74 -11.54
C ALA A 108 -6.42 2.31 -10.28
N LYS A 109 -7.69 2.69 -10.17
CA LYS A 109 -8.56 2.28 -9.07
C LYS A 109 -8.78 0.76 -9.04
N ILE A 110 -9.09 0.15 -10.18
CA ILE A 110 -9.30 -1.32 -10.27
C ILE A 110 -8.03 -2.06 -9.84
N LEU A 111 -6.86 -1.63 -10.33
CA LEU A 111 -5.58 -2.24 -9.96
C LEU A 111 -5.29 -2.12 -8.46
N LEU A 112 -5.56 -0.97 -7.85
CA LEU A 112 -5.39 -0.79 -6.39
C LEU A 112 -6.34 -1.69 -5.59
N TRP A 113 -7.58 -1.89 -6.03
CA TRP A 113 -8.51 -2.83 -5.41
C TRP A 113 -8.01 -4.27 -5.53
N LEU A 114 -7.57 -4.68 -6.71
CA LEU A 114 -7.01 -6.02 -6.94
C LEU A 114 -5.76 -6.26 -6.07
N MET A 115 -4.85 -5.28 -5.99
CA MET A 115 -3.68 -5.35 -5.11
C MET A 115 -4.09 -5.47 -3.64
N SER A 116 -5.08 -4.68 -3.19
CA SER A 116 -5.56 -4.76 -1.81
C SER A 116 -6.09 -6.16 -1.48
N ILE A 117 -6.93 -6.73 -2.35
CA ILE A 117 -7.47 -8.09 -2.17
C ILE A 117 -6.33 -9.12 -2.16
N LEU A 118 -5.38 -9.02 -3.10
CA LEU A 118 -4.24 -9.92 -3.17
C LEU A 118 -3.41 -9.88 -1.89
N PHE A 119 -3.16 -8.69 -1.32
CA PHE A 119 -2.43 -8.58 -0.06
C PHE A 119 -3.23 -9.06 1.15
N ILE A 120 -4.56 -8.99 1.15
CA ILE A 120 -5.38 -9.65 2.18
C ILE A 120 -5.20 -11.17 2.10
N LEU A 121 -5.28 -11.74 0.91
CA LEU A 121 -5.06 -13.19 0.72
C LEU A 121 -3.65 -13.61 1.15
N ASN A 122 -2.63 -12.82 0.81
CA ASN A 122 -1.27 -13.03 1.29
C ASN A 122 -1.16 -12.95 2.81
N THR A 123 -1.85 -12.01 3.45
CA THR A 123 -1.89 -11.89 4.91
C THR A 123 -2.45 -13.17 5.55
N ILE A 124 -3.55 -13.69 5.00
CA ILE A 124 -4.14 -14.95 5.46
C ILE A 124 -3.15 -16.11 5.24
N GLY A 125 -2.50 -16.16 4.07
CA GLY A 125 -1.48 -17.18 3.77
C GLY A 125 -0.31 -17.15 4.76
N ASN A 126 0.18 -15.96 5.10
CA ASN A 126 1.26 -15.78 6.08
C ASN A 126 0.84 -16.18 7.49
N LEU A 127 -0.40 -15.88 7.90
CA LEU A 127 -0.94 -16.32 9.20
C LEU A 127 -1.01 -17.85 9.32
N LEU A 128 -1.26 -18.53 8.20
CA LEU A 128 -1.35 -20.00 8.12
C LEU A 128 0.00 -20.67 7.84
N ALA A 129 1.08 -19.90 7.61
CA ALA A 129 2.40 -20.44 7.34
C ALA A 129 2.94 -21.24 8.52
N LYS A 130 3.81 -22.22 8.29
CA LYS A 130 4.47 -22.99 9.34
C LYS A 130 5.60 -22.18 10.00
N SER A 131 6.25 -21.31 9.23
CA SER A 131 7.35 -20.46 9.68
C SER A 131 6.87 -19.35 10.61
N SER A 132 7.47 -19.23 11.80
CA SER A 132 7.20 -18.11 12.72
C SER A 132 7.66 -16.77 12.16
N ILE A 133 8.72 -16.76 11.35
CA ILE A 133 9.25 -15.55 10.68
C ILE A 133 8.21 -15.01 9.70
N GLU A 134 7.58 -15.87 8.88
CA GLU A 134 6.51 -15.45 7.98
C GLU A 134 5.35 -14.84 8.75
N LYS A 135 4.92 -15.46 9.84
CA LYS A 135 3.82 -14.94 10.66
C LYS A 135 4.13 -13.57 11.25
N ILE A 136 5.32 -13.40 11.82
CA ILE A 136 5.65 -12.20 12.60
C ILE A 136 6.06 -11.04 11.69
N ILE A 137 6.76 -11.31 10.59
CA ILE A 137 7.31 -10.27 9.70
C ILE A 137 6.37 -10.01 8.52
N PHE A 138 6.00 -11.05 7.77
CA PHE A 138 5.27 -10.83 6.51
C PHE A 138 3.78 -10.58 6.70
N THR A 139 3.15 -11.10 7.77
CA THR A 139 1.74 -10.78 8.07
C THR A 139 1.49 -9.28 8.24
N PRO A 140 2.21 -8.55 9.12
CA PRO A 140 2.00 -7.11 9.25
C PRO A 140 2.38 -6.33 7.99
N VAL A 141 3.40 -6.75 7.25
CA VAL A 141 3.83 -6.10 6.01
C VAL A 141 2.75 -6.22 4.93
N THR A 142 2.19 -7.41 4.72
CA THR A 142 1.13 -7.62 3.72
C THR A 142 -0.18 -6.97 4.13
N LEU A 143 -0.53 -6.99 5.42
CA LEU A 143 -1.70 -6.27 5.94
C LEU A 143 -1.56 -4.76 5.71
N LEU A 144 -0.41 -4.18 6.02
CA LEU A 144 -0.15 -2.76 5.81
C LEU A 144 -0.21 -2.40 4.31
N SER A 145 0.34 -3.27 3.44
CA SER A 145 0.25 -3.09 1.98
C SER A 145 -1.20 -3.07 1.51
N SER A 146 -2.04 -3.98 2.02
CA SER A 146 -3.48 -4.00 1.73
C SER A 146 -4.17 -2.70 2.15
N VAL A 147 -3.92 -2.24 3.37
CA VAL A 147 -4.50 -1.00 3.91
C VAL A 147 -4.09 0.21 3.07
N PHE A 148 -2.82 0.31 2.68
CA PHE A 148 -2.34 1.39 1.83
C PHE A 148 -2.98 1.37 0.44
N CYS A 149 -3.07 0.20 -0.19
CA CYS A 149 -3.74 0.04 -1.48
C CYS A 149 -5.22 0.41 -1.41
N LEU A 150 -5.92 -0.06 -0.36
CA LEU A 150 -7.33 0.25 -0.12
C LEU A 150 -7.54 1.76 0.06
N TYR A 151 -6.72 2.40 0.89
CA TYR A 151 -6.79 3.84 1.11
C TYR A 151 -6.63 4.61 -0.21
N LEU A 152 -5.64 4.25 -1.02
CA LEU A 152 -5.43 4.88 -2.33
C LEU A 152 -6.59 4.62 -3.28
N ALA A 153 -7.15 3.41 -3.33
CA ALA A 153 -8.30 3.06 -4.16
C ALA A 153 -9.56 3.86 -3.80
N LEU A 154 -9.84 4.00 -2.51
CA LEU A 154 -10.98 4.79 -2.01
C LEU A 154 -10.81 6.27 -2.35
N ARG A 155 -9.58 6.80 -2.28
CA ARG A 155 -9.31 8.19 -2.62
C ARG A 155 -9.59 8.52 -4.08
N PHE A 156 -9.35 7.58 -5.02
CA PHE A 156 -9.74 7.76 -6.43
C PHE A 156 -11.25 7.92 -6.64
N LEU A 157 -12.09 7.55 -5.65
CA LEU A 157 -13.52 7.80 -5.67
C LEU A 157 -13.86 9.28 -5.39
N TYR A 158 -13.14 9.92 -4.47
CA TYR A 158 -13.43 11.28 -4.00
C TYR A 158 -12.80 12.39 -4.86
N SER A 159 -11.86 12.07 -5.74
CA SER A 159 -11.15 13.06 -6.58
C SER A 159 -11.95 13.51 -7.81
N LYS A 160 -13.20 13.10 -7.98
CA LYS A 160 -14.08 13.44 -9.13
C LYS A 160 -15.30 14.28 -8.74
N GLY A 161 -15.25 14.94 -7.56
CA GLY A 161 -16.26 15.93 -7.18
C GLY A 161 -15.79 17.36 -7.37
#